data_acb8da30062a94dce5da2593ce2bdd76
#
_entry.id   acb8da30062a94dce5da2593ce2bdd76
#
_cell.length_a   1.000
_cell.length_b   1.000
_cell.length_c   1.000
_cell.angle_alpha   90.00
_cell.angle_beta   90.00
_cell.angle_gamma   90.00
#
_symmetry.space_group_name_H-M   'P 1'
#
loop_
_entity.id
_entity.type
_entity.pdbx_description
1 polymer ?
#
loop_
_entity_poly.entity_id
_entity_poly.type
_entity_poly.pdbx_seq_one_letter_code
_entity_poly.pdbx_strand_id
1 'polypeptide(L)'
;MARNLSVLQHEQGIVSKIPENITFYEMYGIQQARELNAEQRWKKSQSHKSLAVPLGVRGNDEYVYLNLHEKAHGPHGLVAGTTGSGKSEIIQSYILSLAVNFHPYEVGFLLIDYKGGGMAGLFKNLPHLLGTITNLDGAESLRAMASIKSELKRRQRIFSEYGVNHINGYNKLFKSGEASVPTVSYTHLRAHET
;
A
#
# COMPACT_ATOMS: atom_id res chain seq x y z
N MET A 1 27.11 0.99 -53.00
CA MET A 1 26.27 0.45 -51.91
C MET A 1 25.92 1.45 -50.77
N ALA A 2 26.35 2.70 -50.80
CA ALA A 2 26.13 3.67 -49.72
C ALA A 2 24.95 4.67 -49.92
N ARG A 3 24.21 4.58 -51.02
CA ARG A 3 23.16 5.56 -51.36
C ARG A 3 21.74 5.17 -50.95
N ASN A 4 21.49 3.98 -50.40
CA ASN A 4 20.16 3.52 -50.04
C ASN A 4 19.85 3.55 -48.52
N LEU A 5 20.74 4.09 -47.69
CA LEU A 5 20.52 4.22 -46.24
C LEU A 5 20.03 5.60 -45.81
N SER A 6 19.98 6.58 -46.72
CA SER A 6 19.52 7.94 -46.43
C SER A 6 18.00 8.13 -46.47
N VAL A 7 17.23 7.10 -46.78
CA VAL A 7 15.76 7.15 -46.86
C VAL A 7 15.08 6.38 -45.72
N LEU A 8 15.84 5.81 -44.82
CA LEU A 8 15.28 5.31 -43.56
C LEU A 8 15.01 6.54 -42.66
N GLN A 9 13.82 7.08 -42.75
CA GLN A 9 13.28 7.88 -41.65
C GLN A 9 13.32 6.95 -40.43
N HIS A 10 14.23 7.23 -39.51
CA HIS A 10 14.08 6.75 -38.16
C HIS A 10 12.68 7.27 -37.72
N GLU A 11 11.71 6.39 -37.62
CA GLU A 11 10.58 6.64 -36.77
C GLU A 11 11.20 7.03 -35.42
N GLN A 12 11.16 8.32 -35.12
CA GLN A 12 11.38 8.79 -33.77
C GLN A 12 10.25 8.12 -33.00
N GLY A 13 10.57 6.97 -32.41
CA GLY A 13 9.67 6.32 -31.49
C GLY A 13 9.23 7.42 -30.56
N ILE A 14 7.92 7.59 -30.44
CA ILE A 14 7.33 8.57 -29.51
C ILE A 14 7.99 8.24 -28.18
N VAL A 15 9.00 9.01 -27.80
CA VAL A 15 9.63 8.93 -26.49
C VAL A 15 8.55 9.43 -25.55
N SER A 16 7.77 8.50 -25.07
CA SER A 16 6.80 8.74 -24.06
C SER A 16 7.53 9.36 -22.87
N LYS A 17 7.41 10.68 -22.72
CA LYS A 17 8.01 11.38 -21.59
C LYS A 17 7.30 10.93 -20.34
N ILE A 18 8.04 10.19 -19.52
CA ILE A 18 7.59 9.96 -18.14
C ILE A 18 7.55 11.34 -17.47
N PRO A 19 6.44 11.76 -16.85
CA PRO A 19 6.37 13.04 -16.17
C PRO A 19 7.42 13.06 -15.04
N GLU A 20 8.09 14.19 -14.85
CA GLU A 20 9.10 14.34 -13.78
C GLU A 20 8.47 14.17 -12.40
N ASN A 21 7.23 14.61 -12.24
CA ASN A 21 6.45 14.52 -11.02
C ASN A 21 5.00 14.24 -11.36
N ILE A 22 4.32 13.53 -10.48
CA ILE A 22 2.87 13.40 -10.46
C ILE A 22 2.40 13.60 -9.03
N THR A 23 1.47 14.50 -8.82
CA THR A 23 0.87 14.70 -7.51
C THR A 23 -0.16 13.61 -7.23
N PHE A 24 -0.45 13.38 -5.93
CA PHE A 24 -1.50 12.45 -5.53
C PHE A 24 -2.86 12.84 -6.12
N TYR A 25 -3.16 14.12 -6.21
CA TYR A 25 -4.43 14.60 -6.79
C TYR A 25 -4.53 14.35 -8.29
N GLU A 26 -3.45 14.58 -9.03
CA GLU A 26 -3.39 14.27 -10.47
C GLU A 26 -3.54 12.77 -10.70
N MET A 27 -2.89 11.93 -9.88
CA MET A 27 -3.01 10.48 -9.95
C MET A 27 -4.45 9.99 -9.74
N TYR A 28 -5.26 10.70 -8.97
CA TYR A 28 -6.68 10.39 -8.76
C TYR A 28 -7.63 11.21 -9.63
N GLY A 29 -7.12 12.10 -10.49
CA GLY A 29 -7.91 12.96 -11.38
C GLY A 29 -8.82 13.93 -10.62
N ILE A 30 -8.35 14.46 -9.48
CA ILE A 30 -9.11 15.34 -8.59
C ILE A 30 -8.37 16.65 -8.33
N GLN A 31 -9.10 17.66 -7.89
CA GLN A 31 -8.53 18.96 -7.51
C GLN A 31 -8.55 19.19 -5.99
N GLN A 32 -9.44 18.52 -5.27
CA GLN A 32 -9.62 18.69 -3.84
C GLN A 32 -9.79 17.34 -3.13
N ALA A 33 -9.31 17.23 -1.89
CA ALA A 33 -9.35 16.01 -1.10
C ALA A 33 -10.77 15.41 -0.94
N ARG A 34 -11.81 16.24 -0.85
CA ARG A 34 -13.21 15.79 -0.75
C ARG A 34 -13.68 14.96 -1.96
N GLU A 35 -13.09 15.20 -3.14
CA GLU A 35 -13.43 14.49 -4.37
C GLU A 35 -12.92 13.04 -4.39
N LEU A 36 -12.03 12.69 -3.46
CA LEU A 36 -11.58 11.30 -3.26
C LEU A 36 -12.73 10.35 -2.94
N ASN A 37 -13.81 10.85 -2.31
CA ASN A 37 -14.99 10.05 -1.96
C ASN A 37 -14.64 8.74 -1.25
N ALA A 38 -13.74 8.79 -0.26
CA ALA A 38 -13.20 7.62 0.42
C ALA A 38 -14.29 6.66 0.94
N GLU A 39 -15.36 7.19 1.55
CA GLU A 39 -16.47 6.37 2.03
C GLU A 39 -17.13 5.52 0.92
N GLN A 40 -17.29 6.09 -0.28
CA GLN A 40 -17.87 5.34 -1.42
C GLN A 40 -16.89 4.28 -1.92
N ARG A 41 -15.59 4.57 -1.91
CA ARG A 41 -14.54 3.61 -2.28
C ARG A 41 -14.51 2.46 -1.28
N TRP A 42 -14.57 2.74 0.02
CA TRP A 42 -14.59 1.74 1.08
C TRP A 42 -15.78 0.79 0.98
N LYS A 43 -16.98 1.31 0.63
CA LYS A 43 -18.16 0.46 0.41
C LYS A 43 -17.99 -0.53 -0.73
N LYS A 44 -17.21 -0.16 -1.75
CA LYS A 44 -16.98 -0.98 -2.95
C LYS A 44 -15.73 -1.85 -2.84
N SER A 45 -14.83 -1.56 -1.90
CA SER A 45 -13.56 -2.27 -1.76
C SER A 45 -13.75 -3.74 -1.40
N GLN A 46 -12.85 -4.58 -1.86
CA GLN A 46 -12.83 -6.02 -1.61
C GLN A 46 -11.40 -6.47 -1.36
N SER A 47 -10.87 -6.14 -0.18
CA SER A 47 -9.49 -6.44 0.21
C SER A 47 -9.13 -7.92 0.14
N HIS A 48 -10.14 -8.81 0.29
CA HIS A 48 -9.97 -10.25 0.17
C HIS A 48 -9.74 -10.72 -1.29
N LYS A 49 -9.98 -9.85 -2.27
CA LYS A 49 -9.73 -10.14 -3.70
C LYS A 49 -8.50 -9.43 -4.23
N SER A 50 -8.30 -8.18 -3.81
CA SER A 50 -7.23 -7.33 -4.34
C SER A 50 -6.91 -6.19 -3.39
N LEU A 51 -5.62 -5.87 -3.29
CA LEU A 51 -5.09 -4.67 -2.63
C LEU A 51 -4.46 -3.70 -3.66
N ALA A 52 -4.88 -3.79 -4.91
CA ALA A 52 -4.36 -2.96 -5.98
C ALA A 52 -4.73 -1.49 -5.78
N VAL A 53 -3.72 -0.64 -5.73
CA VAL A 53 -3.87 0.82 -5.71
C VAL A 53 -2.86 1.46 -6.65
N PRO A 54 -3.15 2.65 -7.20
CA PRO A 54 -2.22 3.36 -8.04
C PRO A 54 -1.00 3.79 -7.21
N LEU A 55 0.17 3.63 -7.77
CA LEU A 55 1.46 4.00 -7.20
C LEU A 55 2.09 5.19 -7.94
N GLY A 56 1.77 5.35 -9.20
CA GLY A 56 2.31 6.37 -10.07
C GLY A 56 1.89 6.14 -11.52
N VAL A 57 2.58 6.81 -12.44
CA VAL A 57 2.39 6.65 -13.88
C VAL A 57 3.71 6.33 -14.56
N ARG A 58 3.64 5.62 -15.65
CA ARG A 58 4.73 5.47 -16.62
C ARG A 58 4.30 6.12 -17.94
N GLY A 59 5.19 6.15 -18.91
CA GLY A 59 4.91 6.82 -20.17
C GLY A 59 3.52 6.55 -20.76
N ASN A 60 3.01 7.52 -21.52
CA ASN A 60 1.65 7.52 -22.11
C ASN A 60 0.51 7.48 -21.09
N ASP A 61 0.68 8.14 -19.94
CA ASP A 61 -0.33 8.23 -18.88
C ASP A 61 -0.82 6.87 -18.35
N GLU A 62 -0.02 5.81 -18.54
CA GLU A 62 -0.32 4.49 -18.06
C GLU A 62 -0.08 4.41 -16.55
N TYR A 63 -1.13 4.13 -15.77
CA TYR A 63 -1.02 3.97 -14.33
C TYR A 63 -0.29 2.70 -13.94
N VAL A 64 0.63 2.82 -13.00
CA VAL A 64 1.30 1.69 -12.35
C VAL A 64 0.56 1.38 -11.07
N TYR A 65 0.12 0.13 -10.92
CA TYR A 65 -0.57 -0.34 -9.72
C TYR A 65 0.35 -1.25 -8.91
N LEU A 66 0.35 -1.05 -7.59
CA LEU A 66 0.94 -2.00 -6.66
C LEU A 66 -0.16 -2.78 -5.95
N ASN A 67 -0.06 -4.10 -5.96
CA ASN A 67 -1.01 -4.99 -5.34
C ASN A 67 -0.28 -5.98 -4.43
N LEU A 68 -0.21 -5.68 -3.14
CA LEU A 68 0.41 -6.56 -2.14
C LEU A 68 -0.52 -7.69 -1.66
N HIS A 69 -1.50 -8.06 -2.48
CA HIS A 69 -2.26 -9.28 -2.25
C HIS A 69 -1.42 -10.51 -2.58
N GLU A 70 -1.54 -11.58 -1.77
CA GLU A 70 -0.75 -12.81 -1.92
C GLU A 70 -0.82 -13.44 -3.31
N LYS A 71 -1.96 -13.29 -3.99
CA LYS A 71 -2.20 -13.84 -5.34
C LYS A 71 -1.77 -12.90 -6.47
N ALA A 72 -1.14 -11.78 -6.15
CA ALA A 72 -0.68 -10.80 -7.12
C ALA A 72 0.84 -10.55 -7.01
N HIS A 73 1.26 -9.36 -6.55
CA HIS A 73 2.69 -9.06 -6.36
C HIS A 73 3.27 -9.68 -5.10
N GLY A 74 2.42 -10.33 -4.27
CA GLY A 74 2.80 -10.96 -3.01
C GLY A 74 2.66 -10.02 -1.82
N PRO A 75 2.63 -10.57 -0.58
CA PRO A 75 2.37 -9.79 0.62
C PRO A 75 3.59 -9.02 1.13
N HIS A 76 4.73 -9.13 0.45
CA HIS A 76 5.99 -8.51 0.86
C HIS A 76 6.53 -7.62 -0.25
N GLY A 77 7.07 -6.47 0.12
CA GLY A 77 7.73 -5.54 -0.78
C GLY A 77 9.02 -5.00 -0.19
N LEU A 78 10.00 -4.73 -1.05
CA LEU A 78 11.25 -4.07 -0.71
C LEU A 78 11.42 -2.85 -1.60
N VAL A 79 11.62 -1.68 -0.98
CA VAL A 79 11.95 -0.44 -1.68
C VAL A 79 13.38 -0.07 -1.35
N ALA A 80 14.26 -0.10 -2.34
CA ALA A 80 15.67 0.24 -2.20
C ALA A 80 16.02 1.49 -3.03
N GLY A 81 17.00 2.23 -2.57
CA GLY A 81 17.51 3.42 -3.26
C GLY A 81 18.36 4.27 -2.34
N THR A 82 19.11 5.20 -2.91
CA THR A 82 19.97 6.15 -2.18
C THR A 82 19.14 7.18 -1.41
N THR A 83 19.77 7.90 -0.51
CA THR A 83 19.16 9.05 0.18
C THR A 83 18.69 10.09 -0.86
N GLY A 84 17.49 10.64 -0.68
CA GLY A 84 16.90 11.60 -1.63
C GLY A 84 16.29 11.00 -2.89
N SER A 85 16.26 9.67 -3.04
CA SER A 85 15.69 9.01 -4.23
C SER A 85 14.17 8.91 -4.25
N GLY A 86 13.46 9.49 -3.29
CA GLY A 86 11.99 9.45 -3.23
C GLY A 86 11.38 8.23 -2.55
N LYS A 87 12.17 7.39 -1.85
CA LYS A 87 11.64 6.20 -1.15
C LYS A 87 10.52 6.51 -0.17
N SER A 88 10.70 7.55 0.63
CA SER A 88 9.70 7.95 1.64
C SER A 88 8.43 8.47 0.97
N GLU A 89 8.55 9.24 -0.09
CA GLU A 89 7.43 9.79 -0.87
C GLU A 89 6.60 8.69 -1.51
N ILE A 90 7.24 7.68 -2.10
CA ILE A 90 6.52 6.57 -2.73
C ILE A 90 5.78 5.71 -1.68
N ILE A 91 6.38 5.50 -0.50
CA ILE A 91 5.73 4.78 0.60
C ILE A 91 4.56 5.59 1.16
N GLN A 92 4.71 6.90 1.32
CA GLN A 92 3.63 7.79 1.77
C GLN A 92 2.46 7.78 0.79
N SER A 93 2.75 7.93 -0.51
CA SER A 93 1.74 7.87 -1.57
C SER A 93 1.01 6.52 -1.56
N TYR A 94 1.73 5.42 -1.36
CA TYR A 94 1.15 4.09 -1.28
C TYR A 94 0.25 3.91 -0.05
N ILE A 95 0.67 4.37 1.13
CA ILE A 95 -0.13 4.35 2.36
C ILE A 95 -1.43 5.14 2.16
N LEU A 96 -1.34 6.36 1.60
CA LEU A 96 -2.51 7.19 1.31
C LEU A 96 -3.41 6.53 0.28
N SER A 97 -2.87 5.92 -0.76
CA SER A 97 -3.63 5.21 -1.77
C SER A 97 -4.41 4.03 -1.17
N LEU A 98 -3.79 3.25 -0.28
CA LEU A 98 -4.48 2.19 0.45
C LEU A 98 -5.58 2.76 1.36
N ALA A 99 -5.29 3.81 2.12
CA ALA A 99 -6.24 4.42 3.04
C ALA A 99 -7.47 5.01 2.33
N VAL A 100 -7.28 5.58 1.14
CA VAL A 100 -8.39 6.11 0.34
C VAL A 100 -9.27 5.00 -0.25
N ASN A 101 -8.68 3.86 -0.60
CA ASN A 101 -9.41 2.81 -1.30
C ASN A 101 -9.99 1.73 -0.40
N PHE A 102 -9.47 1.54 0.81
CA PHE A 102 -9.89 0.46 1.73
C PHE A 102 -10.32 1.01 3.09
N HIS A 103 -11.35 0.41 3.67
CA HIS A 103 -11.83 0.79 5.00
C HIS A 103 -10.79 0.44 6.09
N PRO A 104 -10.70 1.22 7.20
CA PRO A 104 -9.82 0.90 8.34
C PRO A 104 -10.02 -0.50 8.94
N TYR A 105 -11.21 -1.09 8.77
CA TYR A 105 -11.48 -2.47 9.20
C TYR A 105 -10.97 -3.53 8.20
N GLU A 106 -10.51 -3.12 7.03
CA GLU A 106 -9.94 -4.02 6.03
C GLU A 106 -8.42 -3.91 5.96
N VAL A 107 -7.89 -2.68 6.06
CA VAL A 107 -6.46 -2.39 5.97
C VAL A 107 -6.06 -1.47 7.10
N GLY A 108 -5.01 -1.83 7.83
CA GLY A 108 -4.42 -1.00 8.87
C GLY A 108 -2.91 -0.99 8.76
N PHE A 109 -2.31 0.05 9.33
CA PHE A 109 -0.87 0.28 9.25
C PHE A 109 -0.23 0.21 10.63
N LEU A 110 0.81 -0.61 10.76
CA LEU A 110 1.79 -0.53 11.82
C LEU A 110 3.08 0.03 11.20
N LEU A 111 3.43 1.26 11.56
CA LEU A 111 4.59 1.94 11.00
C LEU A 111 5.79 1.77 11.93
N ILE A 112 6.89 1.25 11.37
CA ILE A 112 8.14 1.06 12.10
C ILE A 112 9.19 1.94 11.42
N ASP A 113 9.57 3.04 12.07
CA ASP A 113 10.48 4.03 11.54
C ASP A 113 11.72 4.16 12.43
N TYR A 114 12.81 3.54 12.01
CA TYR A 114 14.08 3.53 12.71
C TYR A 114 14.83 4.87 12.73
N LYS A 115 14.40 5.84 11.92
CA LYS A 115 15.09 7.13 11.74
C LYS A 115 14.48 8.30 12.52
N GLY A 116 13.71 8.03 13.55
CA GLY A 116 13.19 9.10 14.42
C GLY A 116 11.77 9.57 14.12
N GLY A 117 10.97 8.78 13.40
CA GLY A 117 9.50 8.98 13.37
C GLY A 117 8.98 10.08 12.45
N GLY A 118 9.79 10.62 11.56
CA GLY A 118 9.36 11.69 10.66
C GLY A 118 8.19 11.28 9.76
N MET A 119 8.25 10.09 9.17
CA MET A 119 7.17 9.56 8.34
C MET A 119 5.96 9.14 9.17
N ALA A 120 6.17 8.50 10.32
CA ALA A 120 5.09 8.05 11.19
C ALA A 120 4.25 9.22 11.72
N GLY A 121 4.88 10.38 11.99
CA GLY A 121 4.22 11.59 12.45
C GLY A 121 3.19 12.16 11.46
N LEU A 122 3.40 11.98 10.17
CA LEU A 122 2.49 12.44 9.12
C LEU A 122 1.13 11.73 9.17
N PHE A 123 1.11 10.49 9.63
CA PHE A 123 -0.08 9.64 9.62
C PHE A 123 -0.77 9.51 10.98
N LYS A 124 -0.36 10.28 12.00
CA LYS A 124 -0.89 10.17 13.36
C LYS A 124 -2.42 10.29 13.48
N ASN A 125 -3.04 11.03 12.56
CA ASN A 125 -4.49 11.23 12.54
C ASN A 125 -5.22 10.32 11.53
N LEU A 126 -4.49 9.41 10.86
CA LEU A 126 -5.08 8.50 9.90
C LEU A 126 -5.85 7.39 10.63
N PRO A 127 -7.15 7.17 10.36
CA PRO A 127 -7.94 6.15 11.08
C PRO A 127 -7.44 4.72 10.85
N HIS A 128 -6.61 4.52 9.86
CA HIS A 128 -5.96 3.23 9.54
C HIS A 128 -4.72 2.95 10.39
N LEU A 129 -4.20 3.95 11.12
CA LEU A 129 -2.99 3.78 11.90
C LEU A 129 -3.25 2.98 13.17
N LEU A 130 -2.68 1.78 13.26
CA LEU A 130 -2.80 0.90 14.42
C LEU A 130 -1.74 1.20 15.48
N GLY A 131 -0.60 1.73 15.08
CA GLY A 131 0.50 2.08 15.96
C GLY A 131 1.77 2.48 15.21
N THR A 132 2.69 3.09 15.95
CA THR A 132 4.01 3.47 15.45
C THR A 132 5.09 2.97 16.39
N ILE A 133 6.22 2.56 15.84
CA ILE A 133 7.43 2.21 16.58
C ILE A 133 8.55 3.08 16.02
N THR A 134 9.01 4.04 16.78
CA THR A 134 10.01 5.03 16.34
C THR A 134 11.37 4.86 17.01
N ASN A 135 11.40 4.10 18.10
CA ASN A 135 12.62 3.78 18.81
C ASN A 135 12.74 2.28 18.98
N LEU A 136 13.92 1.74 18.70
CA LEU A 136 14.23 0.33 18.85
C LEU A 136 14.98 0.03 20.13
N ASP A 137 14.70 0.76 21.19
CA ASP A 137 15.08 0.29 22.51
C ASP A 137 14.49 -1.11 22.69
N GLY A 138 15.34 -2.05 23.11
CA GLY A 138 14.98 -3.45 23.13
C GLY A 138 13.63 -3.76 23.83
N ALA A 139 13.22 -2.93 24.79
CA ALA A 139 11.95 -3.06 25.49
C ALA A 139 10.72 -2.70 24.61
N GLU A 140 10.79 -1.69 23.77
CA GLU A 140 9.68 -1.32 22.86
C GLU A 140 9.50 -2.35 21.75
N SER A 141 10.62 -2.79 21.17
CA SER A 141 10.60 -3.85 20.16
C SER A 141 10.01 -5.16 20.69
N LEU A 142 10.39 -5.54 21.92
CA LEU A 142 9.83 -6.74 22.57
C LEU A 142 8.32 -6.61 22.83
N ARG A 143 7.84 -5.45 23.28
CA ARG A 143 6.40 -5.18 23.47
C ARG A 143 5.64 -5.25 22.15
N ALA A 144 6.18 -4.64 21.10
CA ALA A 144 5.58 -4.67 19.76
C ALA A 144 5.49 -6.09 19.22
N MET A 145 6.57 -6.87 19.33
CA MET A 145 6.55 -8.29 18.91
C MET A 145 5.56 -9.12 19.74
N ALA A 146 5.45 -8.89 21.04
CA ALA A 146 4.48 -9.56 21.89
C ALA A 146 3.03 -9.21 21.48
N SER A 147 2.76 -7.94 21.13
CA SER A 147 1.46 -7.49 20.65
C SER A 147 1.09 -8.14 19.31
N ILE A 148 2.03 -8.17 18.36
CA ILE A 148 1.83 -8.85 17.07
C ILE A 148 1.55 -10.34 17.28
N LYS A 149 2.32 -11.01 18.14
CA LYS A 149 2.12 -12.42 18.45
C LYS A 149 0.77 -12.69 19.11
N SER A 150 0.32 -11.82 19.99
CA SER A 150 -0.99 -11.90 20.64
C SER A 150 -2.12 -11.75 19.61
N GLU A 151 -2.00 -10.79 18.70
CA GLU A 151 -2.98 -10.57 17.64
C GLU A 151 -3.03 -11.76 16.66
N LEU A 152 -1.90 -12.34 16.29
CA LEU A 152 -1.88 -13.56 15.46
C LEU A 152 -2.62 -14.72 16.14
N LYS A 153 -2.41 -14.93 17.44
CA LYS A 153 -3.14 -15.94 18.21
C LYS A 153 -4.65 -15.65 18.28
N ARG A 154 -5.03 -14.39 18.46
CA ARG A 154 -6.43 -13.96 18.43
C ARG A 154 -7.08 -14.31 17.08
N ARG A 155 -6.39 -14.04 15.97
CA ARG A 155 -6.88 -14.35 14.62
C ARG A 155 -7.02 -15.85 14.40
N GLN A 156 -6.04 -16.63 14.80
CA GLN A 156 -6.11 -18.09 14.69
C GLN A 156 -7.35 -18.66 15.40
N ARG A 157 -7.67 -18.13 16.59
CA ARG A 157 -8.89 -18.52 17.34
C ARG A 157 -10.15 -18.14 16.55
N ILE A 158 -10.25 -16.89 16.11
CA ILE A 158 -11.41 -16.42 15.32
C ILE A 158 -11.56 -17.26 14.05
N PHE A 159 -10.48 -17.50 13.32
CA PHE A 159 -10.54 -18.31 12.10
C PHE A 159 -11.04 -19.72 12.37
N SER A 160 -10.60 -20.32 13.49
CA SER A 160 -11.09 -21.63 13.92
C SER A 160 -12.57 -21.63 14.25
N GLU A 161 -13.06 -20.58 14.95
CA GLU A 161 -14.48 -20.44 15.31
C GLU A 161 -15.40 -20.33 14.08
N TYR A 162 -14.91 -19.68 13.01
CA TYR A 162 -15.67 -19.51 11.75
C TYR A 162 -15.33 -20.57 10.68
N GLY A 163 -14.53 -21.58 11.02
CA GLY A 163 -14.18 -22.66 10.09
C GLY A 163 -13.37 -22.21 8.87
N VAL A 164 -12.63 -21.11 8.98
CA VAL A 164 -11.76 -20.59 7.92
C VAL A 164 -10.29 -20.72 8.32
N ASN A 165 -9.42 -20.90 7.35
CA ASN A 165 -7.97 -21.05 7.58
C ASN A 165 -7.16 -19.86 7.08
N HIS A 166 -7.81 -18.86 6.52
CA HIS A 166 -7.15 -17.71 5.91
C HIS A 166 -7.94 -16.41 6.06
N ILE A 167 -7.23 -15.26 6.17
CA ILE A 167 -7.85 -13.95 6.34
C ILE A 167 -8.80 -13.57 5.21
N ASN A 168 -8.52 -13.97 3.98
CA ASN A 168 -9.39 -13.68 2.84
C ASN A 168 -10.75 -14.38 2.96
N GLY A 169 -10.78 -15.60 3.47
CA GLY A 169 -12.01 -16.31 3.80
C GLY A 169 -12.81 -15.59 4.87
N TYR A 170 -12.14 -15.17 5.93
CA TYR A 170 -12.76 -14.43 7.02
C TYR A 170 -13.31 -13.06 6.59
N ASN A 171 -12.53 -12.28 5.84
CA ASN A 171 -12.96 -10.98 5.34
C ASN A 171 -14.18 -11.08 4.42
N LYS A 172 -14.34 -12.19 3.69
CA LYS A 172 -15.55 -12.46 2.92
C LYS A 172 -16.76 -12.63 3.84
N LEU A 173 -16.64 -13.41 4.93
CA LEU A 173 -17.70 -13.60 5.92
C LEU A 173 -18.04 -12.30 6.66
N PHE A 174 -17.03 -11.50 6.97
CA PHE A 174 -17.25 -10.19 7.58
C PHE A 174 -18.04 -9.26 6.65
N LYS A 175 -17.73 -9.22 5.37
CA LYS A 175 -18.46 -8.40 4.39
C LYS A 175 -19.88 -8.89 4.10
N SER A 176 -20.13 -10.19 4.17
CA SER A 176 -21.49 -10.75 4.04
C SER A 176 -22.34 -10.57 5.32
N GLY A 177 -21.73 -10.10 6.41
CA GLY A 177 -22.42 -9.93 7.70
C GLY A 177 -22.51 -11.23 8.54
N GLU A 178 -21.87 -12.30 8.09
CA GLU A 178 -21.80 -13.58 8.82
C GLU A 178 -20.80 -13.54 9.97
N ALA A 179 -19.80 -12.66 9.89
CA ALA A 179 -18.84 -12.40 10.97
C ALA A 179 -18.95 -10.95 11.45
N SER A 180 -18.92 -10.74 12.76
CA SER A 180 -19.11 -9.44 13.39
C SER A 180 -17.82 -8.70 13.78
N VAL A 181 -16.72 -9.41 13.89
CA VAL A 181 -15.43 -8.85 14.36
C VAL A 181 -14.51 -8.58 13.18
N PRO A 182 -14.11 -7.33 12.95
CA PRO A 182 -13.19 -7.03 11.85
C PRO A 182 -11.80 -7.63 12.10
N THR A 183 -11.19 -8.14 11.03
CA THR A 183 -9.78 -8.51 11.02
C THR A 183 -9.07 -7.81 9.88
N VAL A 184 -8.05 -7.04 10.22
CA VAL A 184 -7.30 -6.23 9.25
C VAL A 184 -6.29 -7.07 8.50
N SER A 185 -6.18 -6.88 7.18
CA SER A 185 -5.14 -7.52 6.37
C SER A 185 -3.75 -7.00 6.74
N TYR A 186 -2.78 -7.90 6.86
CA TYR A 186 -1.38 -7.56 7.06
C TYR A 186 -0.59 -7.72 5.78
N THR A 187 0.07 -6.66 5.38
CA THR A 187 1.12 -6.67 4.36
C THR A 187 2.39 -6.10 4.96
N HIS A 188 3.54 -6.45 4.41
CA HIS A 188 4.83 -5.96 4.87
C HIS A 188 5.55 -5.22 3.75
N LEU A 189 5.87 -3.95 4.00
CA LEU A 189 6.70 -3.15 3.12
C LEU A 189 7.93 -2.68 3.90
N ARG A 190 9.12 -2.94 3.37
CA ARG A 190 10.38 -2.51 3.96
C ARG A 190 11.11 -1.56 3.01
N ALA A 191 11.46 -0.38 3.50
CA ALA A 191 12.42 0.49 2.84
C ALA A 191 13.83 0.16 3.32
N HIS A 192 14.76 0.03 2.37
CA HIS A 192 16.18 -0.18 2.64
C HIS A 192 16.99 0.92 1.97
N GLU A 193 17.90 1.53 2.72
CA GLU A 193 18.93 2.42 2.15
C GLU A 193 20.16 1.60 1.78
N THR A 194 20.60 1.77 0.56
CA THR A 194 21.88 1.27 0.05
C THR A 194 22.93 2.36 0.12
#